data_cecff0bafcdb7e38856f5fc9e258ca8c
#
_entry.id   cecff0bafcdb7e38856f5fc9e258ca8c
#
_cell.length_a   1.000
_cell.length_b   1.000
_cell.length_c   1.000
_cell.angle_alpha   90.00
_cell.angle_beta   90.00
_cell.angle_gamma   90.00
#
_symmetry.space_group_name_H-M   'P 1'
#
loop_
_entity.id
_entity.type
_entity.pdbx_description
1 polymer ?
#
loop_
_entity_poly.entity_id
_entity_poly.type
_entity_poly.pdbx_seq_one_letter_code
_entity_poly.pdbx_strand_id
1 'polypeptide(L)'
;MSHSYALLDCPMKPKSYYEGLLPQPSLELAPIPKCIHQIYIGRSAHELAPEMQANIQHLRELNPEWEYRLWDEEAIETFVKEVYGEGVYHYYKMISPNYRAAQSDFVRYLLIYHFGGVYLDVKSTFYKPLDEVLTERDQFILYHWDNEGEGCYKGFGFFKDLPLTEFPYGEYHQGFVIGRAKHPILHAVIAEAMCRLDRYNPFTTGVGLLGVLRTTGPIMYSLTIEEAKRKLPEEQYRHIRSIEVLSGRISIYDDAGAFAHRKKLSNYHNQLAAVSLNGSERYTHYLHYFFYARWAIRVLMDKVNQRLHKG
;
A
#
# COMPACT_ATOMS: atom_id res chain seq x y z
N MET A 1 20.47 -27.97 -31.84
CA MET A 1 20.64 -27.75 -30.38
C MET A 1 19.40 -27.03 -29.89
N SER A 2 18.48 -27.79 -29.34
CA SER A 2 17.20 -27.25 -28.79
C SER A 2 17.47 -26.67 -27.41
N HIS A 3 17.49 -25.35 -27.30
CA HIS A 3 17.43 -24.71 -25.99
C HIS A 3 15.98 -24.78 -25.51
N SER A 4 15.72 -25.81 -24.71
CA SER A 4 14.52 -25.91 -23.88
C SER A 4 14.47 -24.67 -22.99
N TYR A 5 13.54 -23.76 -23.26
CA TYR A 5 13.17 -22.69 -22.37
C TYR A 5 12.35 -23.36 -21.22
N ALA A 6 13.04 -23.84 -20.23
CA ALA A 6 12.43 -24.15 -18.95
C ALA A 6 11.89 -22.82 -18.39
N LEU A 7 10.64 -22.52 -18.66
CA LEU A 7 9.84 -21.63 -17.83
C LEU A 7 9.94 -22.24 -16.42
N LEU A 8 10.52 -21.46 -15.51
CA LEU A 8 10.75 -21.88 -14.14
C LEU A 8 9.44 -22.32 -13.52
N ASP A 9 9.21 -23.62 -13.50
CA ASP A 9 8.29 -24.30 -12.57
C ASP A 9 8.90 -24.22 -11.17
N CYS A 10 8.95 -23.01 -10.61
CA CYS A 10 9.01 -22.91 -9.16
C CYS A 10 7.63 -23.32 -8.66
N PRO A 11 7.50 -24.45 -7.95
CA PRO A 11 6.20 -24.89 -7.47
C PRO A 11 5.57 -23.76 -6.67
N MET A 12 4.34 -23.37 -7.05
CA MET A 12 3.65 -22.26 -6.38
C MET A 12 3.50 -22.58 -4.90
N LYS A 13 4.14 -21.78 -4.07
CA LYS A 13 4.05 -21.93 -2.62
C LYS A 13 2.59 -21.70 -2.20
N PRO A 14 2.05 -22.56 -1.32
CA PRO A 14 0.69 -22.39 -0.79
C PRO A 14 0.61 -21.14 0.10
N LYS A 15 -0.59 -20.58 0.30
CA LYS A 15 -0.80 -19.41 1.16
C LYS A 15 -0.25 -19.61 2.59
N SER A 16 -0.43 -20.81 3.13
CA SER A 16 0.09 -21.20 4.45
C SER A 16 1.61 -21.08 4.60
N TYR A 17 2.38 -21.15 3.50
CA TYR A 17 3.81 -20.89 3.53
C TYR A 17 4.12 -19.47 3.94
N TYR A 18 3.44 -18.49 3.33
CA TYR A 18 3.65 -17.06 3.63
C TYR A 18 3.12 -16.69 5.01
N GLU A 19 1.98 -17.28 5.40
CA GLU A 19 1.40 -17.13 6.74
C GLU A 19 2.34 -17.67 7.82
N GLY A 20 3.04 -18.78 7.55
CA GLY A 20 4.00 -19.40 8.46
C GLY A 20 5.31 -18.59 8.66
N LEU A 21 5.60 -17.62 7.81
CA LEU A 21 6.73 -16.69 8.00
C LEU A 21 6.43 -15.58 9.02
N LEU A 22 5.18 -15.41 9.41
CA LEU A 22 4.74 -14.34 10.29
C LEU A 22 4.47 -14.87 11.71
N PRO A 23 4.67 -14.05 12.74
CA PRO A 23 4.12 -14.33 14.07
C PRO A 23 2.63 -14.60 13.97
N GLN A 24 2.12 -15.53 14.76
CA GLN A 24 0.69 -15.89 14.72
C GLN A 24 -0.20 -14.68 15.05
N PRO A 25 -1.34 -14.53 14.36
CA PRO A 25 -2.29 -13.48 14.67
C PRO A 25 -2.97 -13.76 16.00
N SER A 26 -3.44 -12.70 16.66
CA SER A 26 -4.20 -12.81 17.90
C SER A 26 -5.68 -12.50 17.63
N LEU A 27 -6.57 -13.23 18.27
CA LEU A 27 -8.00 -12.93 18.33
C LEU A 27 -8.37 -12.22 19.66
N GLU A 28 -7.39 -11.95 20.50
CA GLU A 28 -7.60 -11.21 21.74
C GLU A 28 -7.94 -9.74 21.42
N LEU A 29 -9.01 -9.23 22.03
CA LEU A 29 -9.38 -7.82 21.89
C LEU A 29 -8.45 -6.97 22.74
N ALA A 30 -7.82 -6.00 22.13
CA ALA A 30 -6.93 -5.06 22.78
C ALA A 30 -7.08 -3.67 22.14
N PRO A 31 -6.95 -2.58 22.90
CA PRO A 31 -7.02 -1.23 22.33
C PRO A 31 -5.89 -1.00 21.34
N ILE A 32 -6.09 -0.07 20.41
CA ILE A 32 -5.06 0.39 19.51
C ILE A 32 -4.00 1.16 20.33
N PRO A 33 -2.72 0.75 20.30
CA PRO A 33 -1.66 1.44 21.03
C PRO A 33 -1.51 2.90 20.60
N LYS A 34 -1.23 3.79 21.57
CA LYS A 34 -0.96 5.21 21.31
C LYS A 34 0.44 5.42 20.72
N CYS A 35 0.63 5.00 19.47
CA CYS A 35 1.88 5.16 18.74
C CYS A 35 1.60 5.58 17.29
N ILE A 36 2.30 6.62 16.84
CA ILE A 36 2.25 7.13 15.47
C ILE A 36 3.52 6.69 14.74
N HIS A 37 3.35 6.07 13.58
CA HIS A 37 4.44 5.63 12.71
C HIS A 37 4.41 6.39 11.39
N GLN A 38 5.55 6.94 10.99
CA GLN A 38 5.75 7.49 9.64
C GLN A 38 7.00 6.88 9.03
N ILE A 39 7.03 6.71 7.71
CA ILE A 39 8.14 6.13 6.94
C ILE A 39 8.73 7.17 6.01
N TYR A 40 10.07 7.26 5.98
CA TYR A 40 10.81 8.10 5.06
C TYR A 40 12.01 7.35 4.46
N ILE A 41 11.80 6.73 3.29
CA ILE A 41 12.80 5.88 2.62
C ILE A 41 13.54 6.66 1.52
N GLY A 42 14.84 6.40 1.37
CA GLY A 42 15.68 6.85 0.27
C GLY A 42 16.35 8.20 0.46
N ARG A 43 16.20 8.80 1.64
CA ARG A 43 16.92 10.00 2.10
C ARG A 43 17.09 9.93 3.61
N SER A 44 18.08 10.65 4.14
CA SER A 44 18.23 10.81 5.57
C SER A 44 17.02 11.54 6.17
N ALA A 45 16.62 11.19 7.40
CA ALA A 45 15.60 11.94 8.15
C ALA A 45 15.92 13.42 8.29
N HIS A 46 17.21 13.80 8.23
CA HIS A 46 17.68 15.19 8.24
C HIS A 46 17.38 15.97 6.95
N GLU A 47 16.99 15.28 5.86
CA GLU A 47 16.66 15.87 4.56
C GLU A 47 15.15 16.08 4.35
N LEU A 48 14.35 15.93 5.38
CA LEU A 48 12.92 16.22 5.32
C LEU A 48 12.68 17.68 4.92
N ALA A 49 11.79 17.88 3.95
CA ALA A 49 11.36 19.22 3.57
C ALA A 49 10.76 19.95 4.78
N PRO A 50 10.96 21.29 4.90
CA PRO A 50 10.45 22.06 6.04
C PRO A 50 8.96 21.84 6.33
N GLU A 51 8.14 21.69 5.28
CA GLU A 51 6.71 21.46 5.40
C GLU A 51 6.39 20.10 6.01
N MET A 52 7.20 19.07 5.72
CA MET A 52 7.08 17.75 6.33
C MET A 52 7.51 17.79 7.80
N GLN A 53 8.58 18.55 8.13
CA GLN A 53 9.01 18.73 9.51
C GLN A 53 7.95 19.47 10.32
N ALA A 54 7.32 20.51 9.76
CA ALA A 54 6.23 21.23 10.38
C ALA A 54 5.00 20.31 10.59
N ASN A 55 4.69 19.43 9.62
CA ASN A 55 3.62 18.46 9.77
C ASN A 55 3.89 17.44 10.88
N ILE A 56 5.11 16.94 10.99
CA ILE A 56 5.51 16.04 12.08
C ILE A 56 5.35 16.74 13.43
N GLN A 57 5.80 17.98 13.53
CA GLN A 57 5.66 18.78 14.77
C GLN A 57 4.18 18.99 15.11
N HIS A 58 3.35 19.35 14.13
CA HIS A 58 1.90 19.49 14.30
C HIS A 58 1.24 18.19 14.82
N LEU A 59 1.58 17.04 14.24
CA LEU A 59 1.04 15.73 14.68
C LEU A 59 1.41 15.40 16.13
N ARG A 60 2.63 15.74 16.55
CA ARG A 60 3.09 15.53 17.94
C ARG A 60 2.41 16.48 18.92
N GLU A 61 2.22 17.73 18.52
CA GLU A 61 1.51 18.74 19.34
C GLU A 61 0.03 18.41 19.48
N LEU A 62 -0.58 17.89 18.41
CA LEU A 62 -1.98 17.45 18.39
C LEU A 62 -2.21 16.19 19.25
N ASN A 63 -1.16 15.36 19.43
CA ASN A 63 -1.25 14.08 20.11
C ASN A 63 -0.12 13.93 21.16
N PRO A 64 -0.09 14.77 22.22
CA PRO A 64 1.05 14.83 23.16
C PRO A 64 1.24 13.54 23.98
N GLU A 65 0.18 12.75 24.17
CA GLU A 65 0.22 11.47 24.88
C GLU A 65 0.57 10.28 24.00
N TRP A 66 0.84 10.52 22.71
CA TRP A 66 1.16 9.48 21.76
C TRP A 66 2.66 9.43 21.51
N GLU A 67 3.24 8.24 21.51
CA GLU A 67 4.60 8.04 21.05
C GLU A 67 4.67 8.30 19.53
N TYR A 68 5.71 8.98 19.07
CA TYR A 68 5.95 9.24 17.65
C TYR A 68 7.23 8.58 17.18
N ARG A 69 7.17 7.81 16.08
CA ARG A 69 8.31 7.11 15.48
C ARG A 69 8.42 7.44 14.00
N LEU A 70 9.58 7.98 13.59
CA LEU A 70 9.95 8.12 12.18
C LEU A 70 10.91 6.98 11.82
N TRP A 71 10.57 6.27 10.76
CA TRP A 71 11.32 5.12 10.27
C TRP A 71 12.06 5.49 8.99
N ASP A 72 13.39 5.53 9.03
CA ASP A 72 14.25 5.62 7.87
C ASP A 72 14.64 4.23 7.33
N GLU A 73 15.46 4.22 6.28
CA GLU A 73 15.81 2.97 5.59
C GLU A 73 16.60 2.01 6.51
N GLU A 74 17.52 2.53 7.33
CA GLU A 74 18.33 1.73 8.25
C GLU A 74 17.49 1.13 9.38
N ALA A 75 16.65 1.93 9.99
CA ALA A 75 15.73 1.47 11.03
C ALA A 75 14.75 0.43 10.52
N ILE A 76 14.25 0.59 9.27
CA ILE A 76 13.38 -0.38 8.62
C ILE A 76 14.09 -1.70 8.37
N GLU A 77 15.28 -1.69 7.79
CA GLU A 77 16.03 -2.92 7.50
C GLU A 77 16.35 -3.69 8.78
N THR A 78 16.80 -2.98 9.81
CA THR A 78 17.04 -3.56 11.14
C THR A 78 15.78 -4.18 11.72
N PHE A 79 14.68 -3.42 11.74
CA PHE A 79 13.39 -3.89 12.27
C PHE A 79 12.89 -5.14 11.55
N VAL A 80 12.85 -5.13 10.21
CA VAL A 80 12.32 -6.27 9.44
C VAL A 80 13.18 -7.50 9.68
N LYS A 81 14.49 -7.35 9.74
CA LYS A 81 15.43 -8.45 9.93
C LYS A 81 15.38 -9.04 11.34
N GLU A 82 15.37 -8.20 12.35
CA GLU A 82 15.39 -8.64 13.74
C GLU A 82 14.04 -9.19 14.21
N VAL A 83 12.93 -8.58 13.78
CA VAL A 83 11.59 -8.95 14.24
C VAL A 83 10.98 -10.08 13.43
N TYR A 84 11.16 -10.06 12.10
CA TYR A 84 10.53 -11.02 11.20
C TYR A 84 11.49 -12.06 10.61
N GLY A 85 12.80 -11.86 10.78
CA GLY A 85 13.82 -12.76 10.28
C GLY A 85 14.06 -12.68 8.78
N GLU A 86 15.03 -13.47 8.32
CA GLU A 86 15.49 -13.45 6.92
C GLU A 86 14.40 -13.81 5.90
N GLY A 87 13.41 -14.60 6.29
CA GLY A 87 12.31 -15.00 5.40
C GLY A 87 11.47 -13.80 4.91
N VAL A 88 11.02 -12.96 5.83
CA VAL A 88 10.24 -11.74 5.48
C VAL A 88 11.17 -10.66 4.92
N TYR A 89 12.39 -10.54 5.46
CA TYR A 89 13.39 -9.61 4.94
C TYR A 89 13.73 -9.87 3.46
N HIS A 90 13.78 -11.13 3.06
CA HIS A 90 13.91 -11.50 1.64
C HIS A 90 12.82 -10.87 0.77
N TYR A 91 11.56 -10.90 1.19
CA TYR A 91 10.46 -10.28 0.45
C TYR A 91 10.55 -8.76 0.42
N TYR A 92 10.97 -8.13 1.50
CA TYR A 92 11.25 -6.70 1.50
C TYR A 92 12.33 -6.33 0.48
N LYS A 93 13.43 -7.07 0.42
CA LYS A 93 14.52 -6.86 -0.56
C LYS A 93 14.13 -7.26 -1.99
N MET A 94 13.13 -8.12 -2.16
CA MET A 94 12.57 -8.47 -3.46
C MET A 94 11.80 -7.30 -4.11
N ILE A 95 11.32 -6.34 -3.32
CA ILE A 95 10.69 -5.13 -3.88
C ILE A 95 11.79 -4.26 -4.51
N SER A 96 11.62 -3.97 -5.81
CA SER A 96 12.61 -3.17 -6.55
C SER A 96 12.82 -1.78 -5.91
N PRO A 97 14.07 -1.33 -5.73
CA PRO A 97 14.38 -0.02 -5.15
C PRO A 97 13.87 1.16 -5.97
N ASN A 98 13.46 0.94 -7.22
CA ASN A 98 12.77 1.95 -8.04
C ASN A 98 11.36 2.25 -7.53
N TYR A 99 10.81 1.43 -6.65
CA TYR A 99 9.45 1.51 -6.13
C TYR A 99 9.42 1.72 -4.61
N ARG A 100 9.96 2.85 -4.16
CA ARG A 100 9.98 3.22 -2.72
C ARG A 100 8.56 3.22 -2.10
N ALA A 101 7.55 3.56 -2.90
CA ALA A 101 6.15 3.47 -2.46
C ALA A 101 5.76 2.03 -2.12
N ALA A 102 6.11 1.04 -2.98
CA ALA A 102 5.83 -0.36 -2.71
C ALA A 102 6.59 -0.90 -1.48
N GLN A 103 7.84 -0.44 -1.27
CA GLN A 103 8.58 -0.74 -0.05
C GLN A 103 7.87 -0.18 1.19
N SER A 104 7.42 1.08 1.12
CA SER A 104 6.64 1.71 2.20
C SER A 104 5.31 1.00 2.44
N ASP A 105 4.61 0.55 1.38
CA ASP A 105 3.38 -0.22 1.49
C ASP A 105 3.59 -1.50 2.30
N PHE A 106 4.63 -2.27 1.98
CA PHE A 106 4.93 -3.51 2.67
C PHE A 106 5.31 -3.27 4.13
N VAL A 107 6.18 -2.27 4.37
CA VAL A 107 6.70 -1.96 5.72
C VAL A 107 5.59 -1.43 6.64
N ARG A 108 4.67 -0.57 6.17
CA ARG A 108 3.58 -0.06 7.02
C ARG A 108 2.70 -1.17 7.58
N TYR A 109 2.48 -2.23 6.81
CA TYR A 109 1.74 -3.40 7.29
C TYR A 109 2.50 -4.14 8.38
N LEU A 110 3.81 -4.33 8.20
CA LEU A 110 4.68 -4.99 9.19
C LEU A 110 4.74 -4.19 10.49
N LEU A 111 4.88 -2.86 10.42
CA LEU A 111 4.92 -1.98 11.59
C LEU A 111 3.64 -2.07 12.40
N ILE A 112 2.48 -1.91 11.76
CA ILE A 112 1.19 -1.95 12.48
C ILE A 112 0.88 -3.38 12.94
N TYR A 113 1.29 -4.41 12.20
CA TYR A 113 1.15 -5.79 12.66
C TYR A 113 1.96 -6.08 13.92
N HIS A 114 3.15 -5.51 14.04
CA HIS A 114 4.02 -5.75 15.20
C HIS A 114 3.67 -4.86 16.39
N PHE A 115 3.60 -3.56 16.18
CA PHE A 115 3.43 -2.57 17.25
C PHE A 115 1.98 -2.20 17.52
N GLY A 116 1.10 -2.32 16.53
CA GLY A 116 -0.18 -1.63 16.52
C GLY A 116 0.01 -0.13 16.31
N GLY A 117 -1.05 0.65 16.56
CA GLY A 117 -1.03 2.11 16.47
C GLY A 117 -1.54 2.64 15.14
N VAL A 118 -1.03 3.80 14.75
CA VAL A 118 -1.43 4.57 13.60
C VAL A 118 -0.24 4.80 12.67
N TYR A 119 -0.30 4.24 11.47
CA TYR A 119 0.59 4.64 10.39
C TYR A 119 -0.10 5.71 9.55
N LEU A 120 0.65 6.72 9.15
CA LEU A 120 0.25 7.65 8.11
C LEU A 120 1.47 8.08 7.28
N ASP A 121 1.26 8.33 5.98
CA ASP A 121 2.32 8.83 5.10
C ASP A 121 2.92 10.13 5.66
N VAL A 122 4.21 10.35 5.52
CA VAL A 122 4.92 11.53 6.11
C VAL A 122 4.33 12.88 5.68
N LYS A 123 3.64 12.91 4.56
CA LYS A 123 2.92 14.09 4.05
C LYS A 123 1.44 14.14 4.44
N SER A 124 0.93 13.10 5.11
CA SER A 124 -0.45 13.05 5.57
C SER A 124 -0.56 13.61 6.99
N THR A 125 -1.73 14.12 7.33
CA THR A 125 -2.01 14.71 8.64
C THR A 125 -3.40 14.38 9.14
N PHE A 126 -3.68 14.66 10.42
CA PHE A 126 -5.00 14.65 11.01
C PHE A 126 -5.42 16.09 11.37
N TYR A 127 -6.73 16.34 11.34
CA TYR A 127 -7.31 17.62 11.75
C TYR A 127 -7.72 17.64 13.22
N LYS A 128 -7.83 16.47 13.83
CA LYS A 128 -8.28 16.28 15.23
C LYS A 128 -7.30 15.38 15.96
N PRO A 129 -7.20 15.50 17.29
CA PRO A 129 -6.48 14.55 18.11
C PRO A 129 -6.96 13.11 17.85
N LEU A 130 -6.03 12.17 17.81
CA LEU A 130 -6.35 10.76 17.60
C LEU A 130 -7.27 10.19 18.68
N ASP A 131 -7.21 10.72 19.90
CA ASP A 131 -8.12 10.36 21.00
C ASP A 131 -9.58 10.80 20.75
N GLU A 132 -9.82 11.73 19.82
CA GLU A 132 -11.17 12.07 19.35
C GLU A 132 -11.61 11.24 18.13
N VAL A 133 -10.65 10.72 17.37
CA VAL A 133 -10.90 9.92 16.17
C VAL A 133 -11.12 8.46 16.52
N LEU A 134 -10.34 7.92 17.45
CA LEU A 134 -10.35 6.52 17.86
C LEU A 134 -11.14 6.31 19.14
N THR A 135 -11.71 5.12 19.27
CA THR A 135 -12.40 4.68 20.48
C THR A 135 -11.70 3.45 21.06
N GLU A 136 -11.89 3.19 22.36
CA GLU A 136 -11.33 2.00 23.02
C GLU A 136 -11.81 0.67 22.41
N ARG A 137 -12.92 0.69 21.68
CA ARG A 137 -13.48 -0.50 21.01
C ARG A 137 -12.88 -0.78 19.65
N ASP A 138 -12.19 0.19 19.05
CA ASP A 138 -11.61 0.03 17.73
C ASP A 138 -10.45 -0.99 17.77
N GLN A 139 -10.52 -1.99 16.90
CA GLN A 139 -9.46 -2.98 16.73
C GLN A 139 -8.73 -2.79 15.40
N PHE A 140 -9.44 -2.30 14.40
CA PHE A 140 -8.94 -2.01 13.08
C PHE A 140 -9.81 -0.95 12.39
N ILE A 141 -9.18 0.03 11.76
CA ILE A 141 -9.87 1.11 11.05
C ILE A 141 -9.64 0.96 9.55
N LEU A 142 -10.72 0.95 8.80
CA LEU A 142 -10.71 1.04 7.35
C LEU A 142 -10.97 2.48 6.94
N TYR A 143 -10.03 3.07 6.22
CA TYR A 143 -10.20 4.38 5.60
C TYR A 143 -10.75 4.22 4.19
N HIS A 144 -11.86 4.88 3.89
CA HIS A 144 -12.41 4.96 2.54
C HIS A 144 -12.48 6.41 2.04
N TRP A 145 -12.57 6.56 0.73
CA TRP A 145 -12.69 7.86 0.09
C TRP A 145 -14.07 8.47 0.33
N ASP A 146 -14.13 9.83 0.44
CA ASP A 146 -15.39 10.58 0.44
C ASP A 146 -15.94 10.65 -1.00
N ASN A 147 -16.52 9.57 -1.46
CA ASN A 147 -17.12 9.48 -2.78
C ASN A 147 -18.63 9.80 -2.79
N GLU A 148 -19.24 9.99 -1.63
CA GLU A 148 -20.62 10.50 -1.50
C GLU A 148 -20.70 12.02 -1.50
N GLY A 149 -19.63 12.69 -1.05
CA GLY A 149 -19.51 14.14 -0.96
C GLY A 149 -19.10 14.83 -2.27
N GLU A 150 -18.88 16.14 -2.17
CA GLU A 150 -18.35 16.98 -3.25
C GLU A 150 -16.87 17.38 -2.99
N GLY A 151 -16.16 16.63 -2.16
CA GLY A 151 -14.79 16.90 -1.77
C GLY A 151 -13.78 16.71 -2.91
N CYS A 152 -12.55 17.17 -2.69
CA CYS A 152 -11.45 17.08 -3.66
C CYS A 152 -11.03 15.64 -4.00
N TYR A 153 -11.50 14.65 -3.24
CA TYR A 153 -11.22 13.23 -3.46
C TYR A 153 -12.34 12.49 -4.19
N LYS A 154 -13.41 13.17 -4.62
CA LYS A 154 -14.50 12.57 -5.39
C LYS A 154 -13.97 11.89 -6.66
N GLY A 155 -14.36 10.64 -6.87
CA GLY A 155 -13.89 9.81 -7.99
C GLY A 155 -12.55 9.11 -7.78
N PHE A 156 -11.92 9.27 -6.61
CA PHE A 156 -10.67 8.58 -6.29
C PHE A 156 -10.94 7.13 -5.86
N GLY A 157 -9.95 6.26 -6.08
CA GLY A 157 -9.95 4.88 -5.59
C GLY A 157 -10.80 3.90 -6.40
N PHE A 158 -11.47 4.33 -7.47
CA PHE A 158 -12.22 3.42 -8.34
C PHE A 158 -11.32 2.78 -9.39
N PHE A 159 -11.17 1.47 -9.31
CA PHE A 159 -10.40 0.66 -10.24
C PHE A 159 -11.26 -0.47 -10.79
N LYS A 160 -10.98 -0.88 -12.03
CA LYS A 160 -11.67 -2.03 -12.67
C LYS A 160 -11.48 -3.35 -11.91
N ASP A 161 -10.43 -3.44 -11.13
CA ASP A 161 -10.09 -4.61 -10.31
C ASP A 161 -10.99 -4.72 -9.06
N LEU A 162 -11.70 -3.65 -8.68
CA LEU A 162 -12.56 -3.57 -7.51
C LEU A 162 -14.03 -3.43 -7.93
N PRO A 163 -14.86 -4.48 -7.74
CA PRO A 163 -16.28 -4.40 -8.07
C PRO A 163 -17.01 -3.35 -7.23
N LEU A 164 -17.75 -2.44 -7.84
CA LEU A 164 -18.51 -1.39 -7.13
C LEU A 164 -19.52 -1.95 -6.13
N THR A 165 -20.00 -3.17 -6.33
CA THR A 165 -20.91 -3.85 -5.41
C THR A 165 -20.28 -4.20 -4.08
N GLU A 166 -18.95 -4.39 -4.04
CA GLU A 166 -18.19 -4.68 -2.82
C GLU A 166 -17.45 -3.42 -2.33
N PHE A 167 -17.11 -2.50 -3.23
CA PHE A 167 -16.34 -1.28 -2.96
C PHE A 167 -17.11 -0.02 -3.43
N PRO A 168 -18.25 0.30 -2.81
CA PRO A 168 -19.09 1.43 -3.25
C PRO A 168 -18.38 2.79 -3.11
N TYR A 169 -17.41 2.90 -2.20
CA TYR A 169 -16.62 4.11 -1.99
C TYR A 169 -15.22 4.05 -2.64
N GLY A 170 -14.97 3.05 -3.48
CA GLY A 170 -13.65 2.78 -4.04
C GLY A 170 -12.78 1.92 -3.10
N GLU A 171 -11.47 1.92 -3.35
CA GLU A 171 -10.48 1.19 -2.53
C GLU A 171 -10.46 1.64 -1.08
N TYR A 172 -10.02 0.77 -0.18
CA TYR A 172 -9.58 1.20 1.15
C TYR A 172 -8.25 1.95 1.03
N HIS A 173 -8.24 3.19 1.52
CA HIS A 173 -7.06 4.04 1.46
C HIS A 173 -6.00 3.55 2.45
N GLN A 174 -4.80 3.25 1.97
CA GLN A 174 -3.71 2.69 2.79
C GLN A 174 -2.64 3.70 3.22
N GLY A 175 -2.77 4.96 2.84
CA GLY A 175 -1.93 6.04 3.37
C GLY A 175 -2.15 6.28 4.87
N PHE A 176 -3.22 5.70 5.40
CA PHE A 176 -3.49 5.51 6.83
C PHE A 176 -3.74 4.04 7.07
N VAL A 177 -2.98 3.42 7.97
CA VAL A 177 -3.20 2.05 8.44
C VAL A 177 -3.26 2.09 9.95
N ILE A 178 -4.41 1.75 10.52
CA ILE A 178 -4.69 1.91 11.94
C ILE A 178 -5.22 0.59 12.48
N GLY A 179 -4.55 0.06 13.50
CA GLY A 179 -4.99 -1.21 14.08
C GLY A 179 -4.20 -1.61 15.31
N ARG A 180 -4.73 -2.57 16.04
CA ARG A 180 -3.99 -3.20 17.13
C ARG A 180 -2.91 -4.13 16.59
N ALA A 181 -1.93 -4.42 17.42
CA ALA A 181 -0.89 -5.41 17.08
C ALA A 181 -1.50 -6.80 16.79
N LYS A 182 -0.85 -7.55 15.92
CA LYS A 182 -1.23 -8.92 15.51
C LYS A 182 -2.68 -9.09 15.04
N HIS A 183 -3.26 -8.03 14.45
CA HIS A 183 -4.62 -8.11 13.92
C HIS A 183 -4.67 -9.08 12.72
N PRO A 184 -5.64 -10.03 12.67
CA PRO A 184 -5.71 -11.06 11.62
C PRO A 184 -5.78 -10.52 10.20
N ILE A 185 -6.42 -9.37 9.99
CA ILE A 185 -6.46 -8.69 8.68
C ILE A 185 -5.05 -8.39 8.18
N LEU A 186 -4.19 -7.78 9.01
CA LEU A 186 -2.84 -7.44 8.58
C LEU A 186 -1.97 -8.68 8.37
N HIS A 187 -2.17 -9.75 9.14
CA HIS A 187 -1.55 -11.04 8.88
C HIS A 187 -1.85 -11.52 7.45
N ALA A 188 -3.12 -11.50 7.07
CA ALA A 188 -3.55 -11.90 5.72
C ALA A 188 -2.99 -10.97 4.64
N VAL A 189 -2.97 -9.65 4.87
CA VAL A 189 -2.45 -8.63 3.95
C VAL A 189 -0.95 -8.82 3.70
N ILE A 190 -0.16 -9.05 4.74
CA ILE A 190 1.29 -9.27 4.60
C ILE A 190 1.57 -10.57 3.85
N ALA A 191 0.88 -11.65 4.21
CA ALA A 191 1.01 -12.94 3.53
C ALA A 191 0.63 -12.84 2.03
N GLU A 192 -0.44 -12.13 1.70
CA GLU A 192 -0.85 -11.91 0.31
C GLU A 192 0.15 -11.04 -0.45
N ALA A 193 0.72 -9.99 0.17
CA ALA A 193 1.75 -9.18 -0.46
C ALA A 193 2.99 -10.02 -0.82
N MET A 194 3.46 -10.87 0.08
CA MET A 194 4.57 -11.80 -0.20
C MET A 194 4.22 -12.79 -1.32
N CYS A 195 3.01 -13.33 -1.30
CA CYS A 195 2.52 -14.22 -2.37
C CYS A 195 2.51 -13.52 -3.73
N ARG A 196 2.04 -12.27 -3.79
CA ARG A 196 2.02 -11.50 -5.03
C ARG A 196 3.40 -11.10 -5.51
N LEU A 197 4.35 -10.86 -4.62
CA LEU A 197 5.75 -10.63 -4.98
C LEU A 197 6.37 -11.87 -5.65
N ASP A 198 6.15 -13.06 -5.12
CA ASP A 198 6.61 -14.32 -5.74
C ASP A 198 5.97 -14.55 -7.12
N ARG A 199 4.67 -14.26 -7.25
CA ARG A 199 3.88 -14.51 -8.47
C ARG A 199 3.87 -13.34 -9.45
N TYR A 200 4.59 -12.28 -9.14
CA TYR A 200 4.58 -11.08 -9.96
C TYR A 200 5.03 -11.36 -11.39
N ASN A 201 4.25 -10.88 -12.35
CA ASN A 201 4.58 -10.89 -13.76
C ASN A 201 4.27 -9.50 -14.34
N PRO A 202 5.28 -8.78 -14.86
CA PRO A 202 5.10 -7.39 -15.31
C PRO A 202 4.12 -7.25 -16.49
N PHE A 203 3.91 -8.29 -17.29
CA PHE A 203 3.01 -8.26 -18.45
C PHE A 203 1.53 -8.40 -18.03
N THR A 204 1.25 -9.14 -16.99
CA THR A 204 -0.12 -9.38 -16.48
C THR A 204 -0.48 -8.50 -15.30
N THR A 205 0.42 -8.34 -14.34
CA THR A 205 0.23 -7.48 -13.15
C THR A 205 0.36 -6.00 -13.53
N GLY A 206 1.25 -5.69 -14.48
CA GLY A 206 1.60 -4.33 -14.87
C GLY A 206 2.86 -3.85 -14.19
N VAL A 207 3.30 -2.65 -14.59
CA VAL A 207 4.43 -1.91 -14.01
C VAL A 207 3.95 -0.52 -13.60
N GLY A 208 4.82 0.31 -13.04
CA GLY A 208 4.47 1.66 -12.62
C GLY A 208 3.36 1.65 -11.58
N LEU A 209 2.43 2.58 -11.73
CA LEU A 209 1.31 2.73 -10.78
C LEU A 209 0.51 1.41 -10.62
N LEU A 210 0.02 0.83 -11.71
CA LEU A 210 -0.80 -0.39 -11.63
C LEU A 210 -0.05 -1.57 -11.05
N GLY A 211 1.24 -1.71 -11.38
CA GLY A 211 2.10 -2.74 -10.80
C GLY A 211 2.15 -2.64 -9.27
N VAL A 212 2.34 -1.43 -8.72
CA VAL A 212 2.35 -1.19 -7.27
C VAL A 212 0.98 -1.44 -6.67
N LEU A 213 -0.08 -0.83 -7.22
CA LEU A 213 -1.44 -0.97 -6.69
C LEU A 213 -1.89 -2.42 -6.54
N ARG A 214 -1.50 -3.28 -7.49
CA ARG A 214 -1.87 -4.70 -7.53
C ARG A 214 -0.96 -5.61 -6.73
N THR A 215 0.28 -5.17 -6.43
CA THR A 215 1.28 -6.03 -5.75
C THR A 215 1.30 -5.79 -4.24
N THR A 216 1.48 -4.55 -3.82
CA THR A 216 1.57 -4.14 -2.40
C THR A 216 0.54 -3.08 -2.03
N GLY A 217 -0.03 -2.43 -3.03
CA GLY A 217 -0.84 -1.24 -2.92
C GLY A 217 -2.33 -1.50 -2.63
N PRO A 218 -3.14 -0.45 -2.73
CA PRO A 218 -4.52 -0.46 -2.22
C PRO A 218 -5.47 -1.42 -2.94
N ILE A 219 -5.22 -1.82 -4.18
CA ILE A 219 -6.05 -2.85 -4.84
C ILE A 219 -5.85 -4.19 -4.14
N MET A 220 -4.59 -4.61 -3.94
CA MET A 220 -4.28 -5.84 -3.19
C MET A 220 -4.84 -5.75 -1.77
N TYR A 221 -4.58 -4.65 -1.08
CA TYR A 221 -5.01 -4.39 0.29
C TYR A 221 -6.54 -4.54 0.44
N SER A 222 -7.32 -3.86 -0.41
CA SER A 222 -8.78 -3.88 -0.35
C SER A 222 -9.36 -5.27 -0.59
N LEU A 223 -8.92 -5.97 -1.64
CA LEU A 223 -9.39 -7.32 -1.96
C LEU A 223 -9.07 -8.31 -0.82
N THR A 224 -7.86 -8.23 -0.26
CA THR A 224 -7.44 -9.12 0.82
C THR A 224 -8.21 -8.86 2.11
N ILE A 225 -8.52 -7.61 2.42
CA ILE A 225 -9.32 -7.25 3.59
C ILE A 225 -10.72 -7.85 3.49
N GLU A 226 -11.40 -7.70 2.35
CA GLU A 226 -12.73 -8.27 2.20
C GLU A 226 -12.72 -9.81 2.30
N GLU A 227 -11.70 -10.45 1.72
CA GLU A 227 -11.54 -11.91 1.90
C GLU A 227 -11.28 -12.28 3.38
N ALA A 228 -10.42 -11.54 4.08
CA ALA A 228 -10.10 -11.79 5.48
C ALA A 228 -11.32 -11.55 6.39
N LYS A 229 -12.07 -10.47 6.17
CA LYS A 229 -13.29 -10.14 6.93
C LYS A 229 -14.31 -11.27 6.91
N ARG A 230 -14.49 -11.95 5.76
CA ARG A 230 -15.42 -13.09 5.64
C ARG A 230 -15.02 -14.30 6.48
N LYS A 231 -13.77 -14.37 6.91
CA LYS A 231 -13.20 -15.47 7.71
C LYS A 231 -13.10 -15.13 9.19
N LEU A 232 -13.30 -13.88 9.56
CA LEU A 232 -13.23 -13.44 10.95
C LEU A 232 -14.45 -13.90 11.73
N PRO A 233 -14.29 -14.27 13.03
CA PRO A 233 -15.41 -14.39 13.95
C PRO A 233 -16.21 -13.09 14.02
N GLU A 234 -17.53 -13.19 14.20
CA GLU A 234 -18.43 -12.03 14.24
C GLU A 234 -18.00 -11.01 15.32
N GLU A 235 -17.53 -11.48 16.45
CA GLU A 235 -17.03 -10.64 17.53
C GLU A 235 -15.87 -9.75 17.08
N GLN A 236 -14.92 -10.29 16.30
CA GLN A 236 -13.80 -9.53 15.75
C GLN A 236 -14.28 -8.54 14.68
N TYR A 237 -15.23 -8.96 13.85
CA TYR A 237 -15.76 -8.12 12.77
C TYR A 237 -16.45 -6.86 13.31
N ARG A 238 -17.16 -6.94 14.43
CA ARG A 238 -17.86 -5.81 15.08
C ARG A 238 -16.93 -4.68 15.54
N HIS A 239 -15.65 -4.95 15.68
CA HIS A 239 -14.63 -4.00 16.11
C HIS A 239 -13.80 -3.43 14.95
N ILE A 240 -14.22 -3.69 13.71
CA ILE A 240 -13.66 -3.08 12.49
C ILE A 240 -14.59 -1.93 12.11
N ARG A 241 -14.08 -0.70 12.21
CA ARG A 241 -14.85 0.48 11.86
C ARG A 241 -14.35 1.06 10.54
N SER A 242 -15.27 1.47 9.68
CA SER A 242 -14.95 2.23 8.48
C SER A 242 -15.18 3.70 8.73
N ILE A 243 -14.21 4.54 8.36
CA ILE A 243 -14.31 5.99 8.46
C ILE A 243 -13.84 6.65 7.17
N GLU A 244 -14.38 7.82 6.90
CA GLU A 244 -13.99 8.60 5.74
C GLU A 244 -12.64 9.24 5.91
N VAL A 245 -11.95 9.44 4.81
CA VAL A 245 -10.64 10.11 4.76
C VAL A 245 -10.69 11.56 5.28
N LEU A 246 -11.87 12.14 5.41
CA LEU A 246 -12.07 13.51 5.92
C LEU A 246 -11.64 13.73 7.37
N SER A 247 -11.47 12.67 8.17
CA SER A 247 -10.87 12.80 9.51
C SER A 247 -9.37 13.16 9.46
N GLY A 248 -8.77 13.03 8.29
CA GLY A 248 -7.40 13.41 8.00
C GLY A 248 -7.23 13.96 6.59
N ARG A 249 -6.01 14.39 6.25
CA ARG A 249 -5.63 14.90 4.95
C ARG A 249 -4.56 14.00 4.34
N ILE A 250 -4.76 13.56 3.10
CA ILE A 250 -3.84 12.65 2.41
C ILE A 250 -2.50 13.31 2.12
N SER A 251 -2.52 14.62 1.80
CA SER A 251 -1.28 15.35 1.57
C SER A 251 -1.42 16.80 2.01
N ILE A 252 -0.45 17.28 2.77
CA ILE A 252 -0.34 18.72 3.14
C ILE A 252 -0.20 19.62 1.91
N TYR A 253 0.05 19.07 0.74
CA TYR A 253 0.19 19.79 -0.52
C TYR A 253 -1.08 19.78 -1.38
N ASP A 254 -2.20 19.22 -0.92
CA ASP A 254 -3.40 19.05 -1.76
C ASP A 254 -3.93 20.37 -2.35
N ASP A 255 -3.85 21.46 -1.60
CA ASP A 255 -4.29 22.79 -2.06
C ASP A 255 -3.29 23.47 -3.02
N ALA A 256 -2.03 23.04 -3.02
CA ALA A 256 -0.95 23.65 -3.80
C ALA A 256 -0.62 22.91 -5.11
N GLY A 257 -1.53 22.06 -5.62
CA GLY A 257 -1.25 21.22 -6.79
C GLY A 257 -0.27 20.09 -6.47
N ALA A 258 -0.40 19.51 -5.31
CA ALA A 258 0.43 18.48 -4.69
C ALA A 258 0.79 17.30 -5.58
N PHE A 259 -0.05 17.01 -6.57
CA PHE A 259 0.17 15.92 -7.50
C PHE A 259 1.07 16.26 -8.69
N ALA A 260 1.55 17.51 -8.80
CA ALA A 260 2.45 17.93 -9.88
C ALA A 260 3.75 17.10 -9.93
N HIS A 261 4.25 16.63 -8.76
CA HIS A 261 5.42 15.76 -8.68
C HIS A 261 5.19 14.39 -9.33
N ARG A 262 3.94 13.92 -9.43
CA ARG A 262 3.58 12.63 -10.08
C ARG A 262 3.83 12.66 -11.60
N LYS A 263 3.94 13.84 -12.21
CA LYS A 263 4.25 14.00 -13.64
C LYS A 263 5.73 13.81 -13.97
N LYS A 264 6.62 13.81 -12.97
CA LYS A 264 8.06 13.59 -13.20
C LYS A 264 8.32 12.14 -13.64
N LEU A 265 9.18 11.94 -14.64
CA LEU A 265 9.59 10.61 -15.13
C LEU A 265 10.20 9.72 -14.03
N SER A 266 10.85 10.33 -13.04
CA SER A 266 11.39 9.64 -11.86
C SER A 266 10.35 9.14 -10.89
N ASN A 267 9.07 9.56 -11.03
CA ASN A 267 8.00 9.07 -10.18
C ASN A 267 7.66 7.61 -10.54
N TYR A 268 7.40 6.79 -9.53
CA TYR A 268 7.08 5.36 -9.71
C TYR A 268 5.86 5.13 -10.62
N HIS A 269 4.96 6.09 -10.75
CA HIS A 269 3.82 6.02 -11.66
C HIS A 269 4.23 5.80 -13.11
N ASN A 270 5.40 6.32 -13.51
CA ASN A 270 5.91 6.31 -14.87
C ASN A 270 7.03 5.27 -15.08
N GLN A 271 7.34 4.48 -14.05
CA GLN A 271 8.37 3.45 -14.14
C GLN A 271 7.91 2.28 -15.02
N LEU A 272 8.82 1.76 -15.84
CA LEU A 272 8.62 0.55 -16.63
C LEU A 272 9.42 -0.65 -16.12
N ALA A 273 10.17 -0.48 -15.03
CA ALA A 273 10.87 -1.57 -14.37
C ALA A 273 9.87 -2.51 -13.67
N ALA A 274 10.27 -3.75 -13.45
CA ALA A 274 9.49 -4.69 -12.65
C ALA A 274 9.38 -4.22 -11.20
N VAL A 275 8.21 -4.40 -10.58
CA VAL A 275 7.99 -4.08 -9.15
C VAL A 275 8.70 -5.10 -8.26
N SER A 276 8.65 -6.39 -8.62
CA SER A 276 9.31 -7.47 -7.91
C SER A 276 10.55 -7.96 -8.66
N LEU A 277 11.61 -8.24 -7.90
CA LEU A 277 12.88 -8.83 -8.37
C LEU A 277 12.86 -10.37 -8.24
N ASN A 278 11.75 -11.00 -8.57
CA ASN A 278 11.54 -12.45 -8.54
C ASN A 278 12.10 -13.18 -9.79
N GLY A 279 13.00 -12.54 -10.54
CA GLY A 279 13.49 -12.99 -11.84
C GLY A 279 12.74 -12.37 -13.03
N SER A 280 11.66 -11.64 -12.81
CA SER A 280 10.90 -10.96 -13.86
C SER A 280 11.59 -9.67 -14.34
N GLU A 281 12.54 -9.13 -13.57
CA GLU A 281 13.35 -7.96 -13.94
C GLU A 281 14.18 -8.19 -15.22
N ARG A 282 14.50 -9.44 -15.56
CA ARG A 282 15.14 -9.80 -16.84
C ARG A 282 14.35 -9.37 -18.08
N TYR A 283 13.04 -9.15 -17.90
CA TYR A 283 12.17 -8.69 -18.98
C TYR A 283 12.10 -7.16 -19.08
N THR A 284 12.77 -6.41 -18.19
CA THR A 284 12.67 -4.95 -18.11
C THR A 284 12.96 -4.27 -19.45
N HIS A 285 13.96 -4.74 -20.22
CA HIS A 285 14.28 -4.18 -21.52
C HIS A 285 13.22 -4.46 -22.60
N TYR A 286 12.40 -5.52 -22.45
CA TYR A 286 11.27 -5.79 -23.35
C TYR A 286 10.00 -5.04 -22.94
N LEU A 287 9.88 -4.65 -21.68
CA LEU A 287 8.68 -3.98 -21.16
C LEU A 287 8.44 -2.64 -21.85
N HIS A 288 9.50 -1.91 -22.17
CA HIS A 288 9.39 -0.63 -22.88
C HIS A 288 8.72 -0.82 -24.25
N TYR A 289 9.17 -1.78 -25.03
CA TYR A 289 8.57 -2.07 -26.34
C TYR A 289 7.15 -2.59 -26.24
N PHE A 290 6.88 -3.45 -25.26
CA PHE A 290 5.55 -4.00 -25.01
C PHE A 290 4.54 -2.92 -24.64
N PHE A 291 4.87 -2.06 -23.70
CA PHE A 291 3.95 -0.99 -23.26
C PHE A 291 3.83 0.10 -24.32
N TYR A 292 4.89 0.40 -25.06
CA TYR A 292 4.83 1.30 -26.19
C TYR A 292 3.90 0.77 -27.31
N ALA A 293 4.01 -0.50 -27.65
CA ALA A 293 3.14 -1.12 -28.64
C ALA A 293 1.66 -1.08 -28.19
N ARG A 294 1.38 -1.40 -26.92
CA ARG A 294 0.02 -1.29 -26.36
C ARG A 294 -0.51 0.14 -26.42
N TRP A 295 0.32 1.11 -26.08
CA TRP A 295 -0.05 2.53 -26.16
C TRP A 295 -0.35 2.93 -27.60
N ALA A 296 0.49 2.58 -28.54
CA ALA A 296 0.30 2.88 -29.96
C ALA A 296 -1.00 2.27 -30.53
N ILE A 297 -1.29 1.00 -30.19
CA ILE A 297 -2.54 0.33 -30.54
C ILE A 297 -3.74 1.08 -29.95
N ARG A 298 -3.69 1.47 -28.67
CA ARG A 298 -4.77 2.22 -28.04
C ARG A 298 -5.06 3.54 -28.73
N VAL A 299 -3.98 4.33 -29.04
CA VAL A 299 -4.09 5.59 -29.75
C VAL A 299 -4.72 5.40 -31.12
N LEU A 300 -4.35 4.32 -31.83
CA LEU A 300 -4.92 3.99 -33.13
C LEU A 300 -6.42 3.65 -33.03
N MET A 301 -6.80 2.82 -32.05
CA MET A 301 -8.19 2.46 -31.79
C MET A 301 -9.06 3.67 -31.43
N ASP A 302 -8.53 4.57 -30.59
CA ASP A 302 -9.23 5.80 -30.23
C ASP A 302 -9.47 6.70 -31.45
N LYS A 303 -8.49 6.81 -32.36
CA LYS A 303 -8.65 7.53 -33.62
C LYS A 303 -9.67 6.88 -34.57
N VAL A 304 -9.72 5.56 -34.61
CA VAL A 304 -10.72 4.82 -35.42
C VAL A 304 -12.11 5.06 -34.84
N ASN A 305 -12.28 4.91 -33.54
CA ASN A 305 -13.59 5.16 -32.86
C ASN A 305 -14.08 6.60 -33.07
N GLN A 306 -13.19 7.59 -32.97
CA GLN A 306 -13.56 9.00 -33.22
C GLN A 306 -13.99 9.24 -34.68
N ARG A 307 -13.49 8.48 -35.64
CA ARG A 307 -13.93 8.58 -37.06
C ARG A 307 -15.30 7.92 -37.28
N LEU A 308 -15.54 6.78 -36.61
CA LEU A 308 -16.80 6.05 -36.70
C LEU A 308 -17.99 6.81 -36.05
N HIS A 309 -17.72 7.66 -35.06
CA HIS A 309 -18.74 8.47 -34.40
C HIS A 309 -18.94 9.87 -35.05
N LYS A 310 -18.18 10.20 -36.09
CA LYS A 310 -18.30 11.46 -36.83
C LYS A 310 -18.93 11.28 -38.23
N GLY A 311 -19.23 10.07 -38.64
CA GLY A 311 -20.03 9.72 -39.84
C GLY A 311 -21.39 9.20 -39.45
#